data_41770f9ce6a46e13b0f1fd0cf8f1bdb5
#
_entry.id   41770f9ce6a46e13b0f1fd0cf8f1bdb5
#
_cell.length_a   1.000
_cell.length_b   1.000
_cell.length_c   1.000
_cell.angle_alpha   90.00
_cell.angle_beta   90.00
_cell.angle_gamma   90.00
#
_symmetry.space_group_name_H-M   'P 1'
#
loop_
_entity.id
_entity.type
_entity.pdbx_description
1 polymer ?
#
loop_
_entity_poly.entity_id
_entity_poly.type
_entity_poly.pdbx_seq_one_letter_code
_entity_poly.pdbx_strand_id
1 'polypeptide(L)'
;MEGSTGNQSVKEVAVVTGGNRGLGLEICRQLASNGVTVVLTARDEKRGAEAVSILGSLGLSNVHFHQLDVSDPTSAVRLADFIKEKFGKLDILVNNAAIAGTTNEIGNPEIFRQEVAGMDRMERVKRMREHMTEPYKQAEECLRTNYHGTKAVTKALLSLLQSSSHGRIVNISSRYGLLRFFSAEEFKQELNNIDNLSEQRLDDLSELFMKDFKDGQLERRGWPTEGGFSAYKVSKAFMNAYSRILAKEHPSLCINCVHPGFVQTDMSFQVGDLTVEEGARGAFMMAMAPKGGMTGGYLNCTEFAPFV
;
A
#
# COMPACT_ATOMS: atom_id res chain seq x y z
N MET A 1 19.52 -29.68 -38.73
CA MET A 1 19.93 -29.02 -37.46
C MET A 1 18.96 -27.87 -37.27
N GLU A 2 17.88 -28.14 -36.59
CA GLU A 2 16.88 -27.09 -36.22
C GLU A 2 17.35 -26.46 -34.94
N GLY A 3 17.76 -25.17 -35.06
CA GLY A 3 18.15 -24.38 -33.92
C GLY A 3 16.92 -24.03 -33.08
N SER A 4 16.80 -24.65 -31.92
CA SER A 4 15.88 -24.26 -30.86
C SER A 4 16.25 -22.86 -30.39
N THR A 5 15.60 -21.83 -30.94
CA THR A 5 15.58 -20.49 -30.35
C THR A 5 14.75 -20.58 -29.09
N GLY A 6 15.39 -20.88 -27.99
CA GLY A 6 14.79 -20.80 -26.66
C GLY A 6 14.30 -19.36 -26.46
N ASN A 7 12.99 -19.19 -26.46
CA ASN A 7 12.32 -17.97 -26.10
C ASN A 7 12.64 -17.69 -24.63
N GLN A 8 13.74 -16.94 -24.35
CA GLN A 8 14.01 -16.44 -23.01
C GLN A 8 12.83 -15.54 -22.67
N SER A 9 11.88 -16.06 -21.89
CA SER A 9 10.81 -15.25 -21.34
C SER A 9 11.45 -14.07 -20.62
N VAL A 10 11.22 -12.88 -21.13
CA VAL A 10 11.74 -11.64 -20.51
C VAL A 10 11.19 -11.60 -19.09
N LYS A 11 12.07 -11.74 -18.10
CA LYS A 11 11.66 -11.77 -16.68
C LYS A 11 10.94 -10.46 -16.34
N GLU A 12 9.81 -10.59 -15.68
CA GLU A 12 9.08 -9.44 -15.15
C GLU A 12 9.88 -8.80 -14.01
N VAL A 13 9.75 -7.47 -13.89
CA VAL A 13 10.40 -6.66 -12.86
C VAL A 13 9.33 -6.05 -11.97
N ALA A 14 9.46 -6.24 -10.67
CA ALA A 14 8.57 -5.68 -9.66
C ALA A 14 9.31 -4.74 -8.71
N VAL A 15 8.66 -3.65 -8.31
CA VAL A 15 9.04 -2.80 -7.17
C VAL A 15 8.02 -3.01 -6.05
N VAL A 16 8.51 -3.25 -4.83
CA VAL A 16 7.67 -3.34 -3.62
C VAL A 16 8.12 -2.29 -2.61
N THR A 17 7.26 -1.33 -2.29
CA THR A 17 7.58 -0.29 -1.29
C THR A 17 7.39 -0.84 0.13
N GLY A 18 8.33 -0.50 1.04
CA GLY A 18 8.30 -1.01 2.42
C GLY A 18 8.44 -2.54 2.50
N GLY A 19 9.29 -3.12 1.64
CA GLY A 19 9.47 -4.57 1.49
C GLY A 19 10.36 -5.23 2.55
N ASN A 20 10.88 -4.49 3.52
CA ASN A 20 11.89 -5.01 4.45
C ASN A 20 11.31 -5.80 5.64
N ARG A 21 10.00 -5.86 5.83
CA ARG A 21 9.34 -6.61 6.91
C ARG A 21 7.86 -6.88 6.63
N GLY A 22 7.27 -7.74 7.45
CA GLY A 22 5.83 -8.00 7.47
C GLY A 22 5.25 -8.32 6.10
N LEU A 23 4.10 -7.71 5.79
CA LEU A 23 3.37 -7.96 4.55
C LEU A 23 4.22 -7.68 3.29
N GLY A 24 4.97 -6.57 3.27
CA GLY A 24 5.80 -6.20 2.13
C GLY A 24 6.91 -7.22 1.85
N LEU A 25 7.56 -7.75 2.89
CA LEU A 25 8.58 -8.80 2.75
C LEU A 25 7.99 -10.09 2.20
N GLU A 26 6.82 -10.46 2.67
CA GLU A 26 6.12 -11.65 2.19
C GLU A 26 5.66 -11.51 0.73
N ILE A 27 5.19 -10.33 0.32
CA ILE A 27 4.87 -10.04 -1.09
C ILE A 27 6.14 -10.19 -1.94
N CYS A 28 7.30 -9.66 -1.50
CA CYS A 28 8.58 -9.85 -2.19
C CYS A 28 8.92 -11.34 -2.32
N ARG A 29 8.75 -12.12 -1.26
CA ARG A 29 9.01 -13.57 -1.26
C ARG A 29 8.12 -14.29 -2.27
N GLN A 30 6.81 -14.04 -2.25
CA GLN A 30 5.88 -14.70 -3.17
C GLN A 30 6.18 -14.36 -4.64
N LEU A 31 6.43 -13.09 -4.97
CA LEU A 31 6.80 -12.67 -6.32
C LEU A 31 8.12 -13.31 -6.77
N ALA A 32 9.15 -13.25 -5.94
CA ALA A 32 10.46 -13.81 -6.27
C ALA A 32 10.42 -15.33 -6.45
N SER A 33 9.65 -16.06 -5.62
CA SER A 33 9.44 -17.50 -5.74
C SER A 33 8.72 -17.90 -7.04
N ASN A 34 8.01 -16.95 -7.67
CA ASN A 34 7.34 -17.14 -8.97
C ASN A 34 8.16 -16.58 -10.15
N GLY A 35 9.47 -16.37 -9.95
CA GLY A 35 10.41 -16.00 -11.01
C GLY A 35 10.45 -14.52 -11.37
N VAL A 36 9.69 -13.65 -10.68
CA VAL A 36 9.72 -12.20 -10.87
C VAL A 36 11.01 -11.63 -10.27
N THR A 37 11.71 -10.75 -10.99
CA THR A 37 12.81 -9.98 -10.42
C THR A 37 12.25 -8.89 -9.52
N VAL A 38 12.57 -8.91 -8.23
CA VAL A 38 11.99 -8.01 -7.24
C VAL A 38 13.01 -6.96 -6.81
N VAL A 39 12.65 -5.68 -6.89
CA VAL A 39 13.34 -4.58 -6.22
C VAL A 39 12.58 -4.29 -4.93
N LEU A 40 13.11 -4.84 -3.85
CA LEU A 40 12.66 -4.59 -2.48
C LEU A 40 13.15 -3.21 -2.06
N THR A 41 12.25 -2.36 -1.55
CA THR A 41 12.65 -1.04 -1.07
C THR A 41 12.34 -0.80 0.40
N ALA A 42 13.15 0.00 1.07
CA ALA A 42 12.99 0.41 2.46
C ALA A 42 13.68 1.76 2.70
N ARG A 43 13.25 2.51 3.73
CA ARG A 43 13.90 3.77 4.13
C ARG A 43 15.30 3.53 4.69
N ASP A 44 15.41 2.51 5.50
CA ASP A 44 16.63 2.11 6.21
C ASP A 44 17.41 1.10 5.35
N GLU A 45 18.62 1.48 4.95
CA GLU A 45 19.48 0.67 4.09
C GLU A 45 19.89 -0.65 4.76
N LYS A 46 20.21 -0.62 6.05
CA LYS A 46 20.63 -1.81 6.79
C LYS A 46 19.51 -2.84 6.85
N ARG A 47 18.31 -2.41 7.25
CA ARG A 47 17.13 -3.30 7.28
C ARG A 47 16.73 -3.82 5.90
N GLY A 48 16.92 -3.00 4.86
CA GLY A 48 16.67 -3.43 3.49
C GLY A 48 17.66 -4.50 3.03
N ALA A 49 18.95 -4.32 3.30
CA ALA A 49 19.98 -5.30 2.98
C ALA A 49 19.79 -6.62 3.78
N GLU A 50 19.46 -6.53 5.06
CA GLU A 50 19.10 -7.69 5.89
C GLU A 50 17.93 -8.49 5.29
N ALA A 51 16.87 -7.79 4.83
CA ALA A 51 15.71 -8.43 4.22
C ALA A 51 16.08 -9.19 2.93
N VAL A 52 16.93 -8.61 2.08
CA VAL A 52 17.44 -9.32 0.88
C VAL A 52 18.28 -10.52 1.26
N SER A 53 19.13 -10.41 2.29
CA SER A 53 19.91 -11.53 2.80
C SER A 53 19.02 -12.69 3.29
N ILE A 54 17.94 -12.36 4.02
CA ILE A 54 16.93 -13.36 4.47
C ILE A 54 16.31 -14.07 3.26
N LEU A 55 15.86 -13.34 2.24
CA LEU A 55 15.29 -13.94 1.04
C LEU A 55 16.32 -14.75 0.26
N GLY A 56 17.57 -14.29 0.21
CA GLY A 56 18.69 -15.02 -0.39
C GLY A 56 18.95 -16.37 0.30
N SER A 57 18.86 -16.43 1.64
CA SER A 57 19.01 -17.68 2.40
C SER A 57 17.90 -18.70 2.11
N LEU A 58 16.76 -18.24 1.58
CA LEU A 58 15.66 -19.09 1.08
C LEU A 58 15.85 -19.51 -0.39
N GLY A 59 17.01 -19.22 -1.00
CA GLY A 59 17.31 -19.55 -2.40
C GLY A 59 16.78 -18.53 -3.42
N LEU A 60 16.27 -17.38 -2.99
CA LEU A 60 15.72 -16.35 -3.88
C LEU A 60 16.81 -15.34 -4.28
N SER A 61 17.52 -15.61 -5.35
CA SER A 61 18.63 -14.77 -5.86
C SER A 61 18.17 -13.61 -6.77
N ASN A 62 16.88 -13.54 -7.11
CA ASN A 62 16.26 -12.55 -7.98
C ASN A 62 15.67 -11.35 -7.22
N VAL A 63 16.17 -11.09 -6.00
CA VAL A 63 15.76 -9.94 -5.18
C VAL A 63 16.92 -8.96 -5.07
N HIS A 64 16.63 -7.69 -5.35
CA HIS A 64 17.57 -6.57 -5.24
C HIS A 64 17.05 -5.57 -4.20
N PHE A 65 17.96 -4.83 -3.58
CA PHE A 65 17.61 -3.73 -2.69
C PHE A 65 17.81 -2.38 -3.35
N HIS A 66 16.90 -1.44 -3.10
CA HIS A 66 17.09 -0.01 -3.34
C HIS A 66 16.51 0.81 -2.20
N GLN A 67 17.24 1.80 -1.70
CA GLN A 67 16.76 2.70 -0.65
C GLN A 67 15.61 3.56 -1.20
N LEU A 68 14.50 3.67 -0.44
CA LEU A 68 13.36 4.50 -0.78
C LEU A 68 12.68 5.03 0.49
N ASP A 69 12.64 6.34 0.63
CA ASP A 69 11.66 7.02 1.47
C ASP A 69 10.51 7.51 0.58
N VAL A 70 9.34 6.91 0.71
CA VAL A 70 8.17 7.26 -0.12
C VAL A 70 7.69 8.70 0.13
N SER A 71 8.01 9.28 1.30
CA SER A 71 7.66 10.66 1.65
C SER A 71 8.62 11.71 1.08
N ASP A 72 9.72 11.28 0.42
CA ASP A 72 10.69 12.11 -0.29
C ASP A 72 10.55 11.92 -1.81
N PRO A 73 9.98 12.87 -2.55
CA PRO A 73 9.86 12.76 -4.01
C PRO A 73 11.21 12.56 -4.72
N THR A 74 12.29 13.11 -4.18
CA THR A 74 13.63 12.93 -4.80
C THR A 74 14.13 11.50 -4.65
N SER A 75 13.75 10.80 -3.58
CA SER A 75 14.00 9.38 -3.39
C SER A 75 13.26 8.52 -4.42
N ALA A 76 12.02 8.90 -4.77
CA ALA A 76 11.25 8.22 -5.81
C ALA A 76 11.87 8.40 -7.21
N VAL A 77 12.44 9.58 -7.50
CA VAL A 77 13.16 9.83 -8.76
C VAL A 77 14.41 8.96 -8.84
N ARG A 78 15.22 8.90 -7.79
CA ARG A 78 16.42 8.02 -7.75
C ARG A 78 16.06 6.55 -7.99
N LEU A 79 14.95 6.08 -7.44
CA LEU A 79 14.46 4.73 -7.72
C LEU A 79 14.09 4.55 -9.20
N ALA A 80 13.40 5.53 -9.79
CA ALA A 80 13.02 5.46 -11.20
C ALA A 80 14.24 5.41 -12.12
N ASP A 81 15.27 6.22 -11.84
CA ASP A 81 16.54 6.20 -12.58
C ASP A 81 17.25 4.83 -12.46
N PHE A 82 17.29 4.28 -11.24
CA PHE A 82 17.86 2.95 -11.01
C PHE A 82 17.11 1.86 -11.81
N ILE A 83 15.77 1.87 -11.79
CA ILE A 83 14.97 0.89 -12.55
C ILE A 83 15.19 1.06 -14.05
N LYS A 84 15.22 2.30 -14.53
CA LYS A 84 15.45 2.62 -15.94
C LYS A 84 16.82 2.13 -16.40
N GLU A 85 17.87 2.41 -15.64
CA GLU A 85 19.25 2.04 -15.98
C GLU A 85 19.45 0.53 -15.95
N LYS A 86 18.93 -0.14 -14.92
CA LYS A 86 19.19 -1.56 -14.70
C LYS A 86 18.29 -2.50 -15.49
N PHE A 87 17.02 -2.12 -15.71
CA PHE A 87 16.00 -3.01 -16.26
C PHE A 87 15.30 -2.45 -17.51
N GLY A 88 15.33 -1.13 -17.72
CA GLY A 88 14.70 -0.45 -18.86
C GLY A 88 13.17 -0.35 -18.80
N LYS A 89 12.51 -1.12 -17.93
CA LYS A 89 11.06 -1.19 -17.75
C LYS A 89 10.69 -1.57 -16.33
N LEU A 90 9.42 -1.37 -15.98
CA LEU A 90 8.81 -1.88 -14.76
C LEU A 90 7.50 -2.58 -15.11
N ASP A 91 7.30 -3.82 -14.67
CA ASP A 91 6.08 -4.57 -14.95
C ASP A 91 5.07 -4.50 -13.78
N ILE A 92 5.56 -4.42 -12.54
CA ILE A 92 4.72 -4.46 -11.35
C ILE A 92 5.19 -3.42 -10.34
N LEU A 93 4.27 -2.58 -9.86
CA LEU A 93 4.46 -1.71 -8.70
C LEU A 93 3.51 -2.13 -7.59
N VAL A 94 4.06 -2.49 -6.42
CA VAL A 94 3.29 -2.73 -5.21
C VAL A 94 3.55 -1.60 -4.22
N ASN A 95 2.59 -0.70 -4.05
CA ASN A 95 2.61 0.36 -3.05
C ASN A 95 2.11 -0.21 -1.72
N ASN A 96 3.05 -0.71 -0.91
CA ASN A 96 2.77 -1.32 0.38
C ASN A 96 3.19 -0.43 1.56
N ALA A 97 4.20 0.44 1.40
CA ALA A 97 4.66 1.31 2.48
C ALA A 97 3.53 2.16 3.06
N ALA A 98 3.30 2.05 4.37
CA ALA A 98 2.28 2.81 5.09
C ALA A 98 2.59 2.89 6.58
N ILE A 99 1.98 3.86 7.25
CA ILE A 99 1.98 4.02 8.71
C ILE A 99 0.56 4.24 9.24
N ALA A 100 0.33 3.95 10.52
CA ALA A 100 -0.99 4.10 11.15
C ALA A 100 -1.38 5.55 11.45
N GLY A 101 -0.42 6.47 11.53
CA GLY A 101 -0.66 7.87 11.89
C GLY A 101 -0.97 8.10 13.36
N THR A 102 -0.52 7.19 14.20
CA THR A 102 -0.74 7.23 15.65
C THR A 102 0.56 7.03 16.40
N THR A 103 0.60 7.49 17.64
CA THR A 103 1.54 6.98 18.66
C THR A 103 0.86 5.87 19.43
N ASN A 104 1.65 5.03 20.10
CA ASN A 104 1.12 3.97 20.96
C ASN A 104 1.92 3.87 22.26
N GLU A 105 1.25 3.43 23.32
CA GLU A 105 1.82 3.18 24.63
C GLU A 105 1.91 1.67 24.92
N ILE A 106 1.71 0.83 23.90
CA ILE A 106 1.89 -0.62 24.00
C ILE A 106 3.38 -0.89 24.13
N GLY A 107 3.82 -1.22 25.33
CA GLY A 107 5.24 -1.45 25.64
C GLY A 107 5.77 -2.70 24.94
N ASN A 108 5.45 -3.88 25.46
CA ASN A 108 5.88 -5.16 24.88
C ASN A 108 4.74 -5.80 24.06
N PRO A 109 4.88 -5.96 22.74
CA PRO A 109 3.84 -6.57 21.89
C PRO A 109 3.49 -8.02 22.30
N GLU A 110 4.41 -8.73 22.92
CA GLU A 110 4.19 -10.11 23.36
C GLU A 110 3.28 -10.17 24.58
N ILE A 111 3.48 -9.26 25.54
CA ILE A 111 2.61 -9.10 26.70
C ILE A 111 1.22 -8.68 26.25
N PHE A 112 1.13 -7.70 25.34
CA PHE A 112 -0.15 -7.26 24.80
C PHE A 112 -0.89 -8.39 24.08
N ARG A 113 -0.18 -9.22 23.32
CA ARG A 113 -0.77 -10.39 22.65
C ARG A 113 -1.35 -11.40 23.65
N GLN A 114 -0.67 -11.62 24.79
CA GLN A 114 -1.19 -12.47 25.87
C GLN A 114 -2.42 -11.85 26.53
N GLU A 115 -2.41 -10.53 26.76
CA GLU A 115 -3.54 -9.80 27.34
C GLU A 115 -4.82 -9.95 26.50
N VAL A 116 -4.71 -9.88 25.17
CA VAL A 116 -5.87 -9.97 24.26
C VAL A 116 -6.15 -11.40 23.77
N ALA A 117 -5.43 -12.40 24.29
CA ALA A 117 -5.65 -13.79 23.92
C ALA A 117 -7.08 -14.24 24.31
N GLY A 118 -7.77 -14.89 23.38
CA GLY A 118 -9.17 -15.31 23.56
C GLY A 118 -10.23 -14.25 23.34
N MET A 119 -9.85 -12.98 23.15
CA MET A 119 -10.78 -11.92 22.75
C MET A 119 -11.18 -12.08 21.29
N ASP A 120 -12.41 -11.67 20.95
CA ASP A 120 -12.80 -11.56 19.55
C ASP A 120 -12.08 -10.39 18.85
N ARG A 121 -12.22 -10.30 17.53
CA ARG A 121 -11.54 -9.27 16.74
C ARG A 121 -11.92 -7.85 17.17
N MET A 122 -13.18 -7.60 17.47
CA MET A 122 -13.65 -6.26 17.82
C MET A 122 -13.10 -5.83 19.18
N GLU A 123 -13.07 -6.76 20.14
CA GLU A 123 -12.49 -6.55 21.46
C GLU A 123 -10.99 -6.27 21.38
N ARG A 124 -10.22 -7.07 20.60
CA ARG A 124 -8.78 -6.82 20.38
C ARG A 124 -8.51 -5.45 19.76
N VAL A 125 -9.28 -5.07 18.73
CA VAL A 125 -9.14 -3.76 18.09
C VAL A 125 -9.51 -2.63 19.06
N LYS A 126 -10.57 -2.79 19.85
CA LYS A 126 -10.96 -1.83 20.89
C LYS A 126 -9.82 -1.67 21.90
N ARG A 127 -9.31 -2.78 22.43
CA ARG A 127 -8.21 -2.76 23.40
C ARG A 127 -6.94 -2.12 22.85
N MET A 128 -6.58 -2.42 21.61
CA MET A 128 -5.46 -1.79 20.92
C MET A 128 -5.63 -0.26 20.83
N ARG A 129 -6.84 0.23 20.54
CA ARG A 129 -7.13 1.67 20.42
C ARG A 129 -7.01 2.42 21.75
N GLU A 130 -7.31 1.79 22.87
CA GLU A 130 -7.17 2.38 24.22
C GLU A 130 -5.74 2.82 24.52
N HIS A 131 -4.76 2.21 23.85
CA HIS A 131 -3.33 2.53 23.96
C HIS A 131 -2.79 3.42 22.84
N MET A 132 -3.67 3.97 21.98
CA MET A 132 -3.24 4.75 20.81
C MET A 132 -3.79 6.16 20.87
N THR A 133 -2.97 7.11 20.47
CA THR A 133 -3.36 8.51 20.26
C THR A 133 -2.99 8.95 18.85
N GLU A 134 -3.70 9.95 18.33
CA GLU A 134 -3.52 10.47 16.97
C GLU A 134 -3.10 11.96 17.02
N PRO A 135 -1.83 12.28 17.36
CA PRO A 135 -1.36 13.66 17.36
C PRO A 135 -1.30 14.23 15.95
N TYR A 136 -1.47 15.55 15.81
CA TYR A 136 -1.43 16.26 14.53
C TYR A 136 -0.23 15.88 13.65
N LYS A 137 0.97 15.87 14.23
CA LYS A 137 2.21 15.50 13.52
C LYS A 137 2.16 14.08 12.94
N GLN A 138 1.59 13.13 13.69
CA GLN A 138 1.45 11.76 13.22
C GLN A 138 0.39 11.64 12.12
N ALA A 139 -0.70 12.40 12.24
CA ALA A 139 -1.73 12.49 11.20
C ALA A 139 -1.16 13.07 9.89
N GLU A 140 -0.37 14.14 9.98
CA GLU A 140 0.32 14.74 8.84
C GLU A 140 1.31 13.77 8.18
N GLU A 141 2.14 13.08 8.97
CA GLU A 141 3.06 12.05 8.47
C GLU A 141 2.32 10.87 7.80
N CYS A 142 1.12 10.54 8.30
CA CYS A 142 0.27 9.51 7.73
C CYS A 142 -0.18 9.86 6.30
N LEU A 143 -0.75 11.05 6.10
CA LEU A 143 -1.15 11.50 4.77
C LEU A 143 0.05 11.64 3.85
N ARG A 144 1.15 12.21 4.34
CA ARG A 144 2.40 12.37 3.58
C ARG A 144 2.95 11.01 3.10
N THR A 145 2.93 9.98 3.95
CA THR A 145 3.44 8.65 3.61
C THR A 145 2.45 7.86 2.76
N ASN A 146 1.20 7.72 3.24
CA ASN A 146 0.25 6.77 2.67
C ASN A 146 -0.38 7.25 1.36
N TYR A 147 -0.69 8.55 1.26
CA TYR A 147 -1.34 9.14 0.09
C TYR A 147 -0.33 9.85 -0.81
N HIS A 148 0.30 10.92 -0.34
CA HIS A 148 1.23 11.71 -1.15
C HIS A 148 2.45 10.91 -1.57
N GLY A 149 2.98 10.06 -0.70
CA GLY A 149 4.11 9.18 -0.99
C GLY A 149 3.78 8.13 -2.04
N THR A 150 2.63 7.47 -1.92
CA THR A 150 2.13 6.53 -2.94
C THR A 150 1.98 7.23 -4.30
N LYS A 151 1.42 8.44 -4.31
CA LYS A 151 1.27 9.27 -5.51
C LYS A 151 2.61 9.65 -6.13
N ALA A 152 3.58 10.09 -5.33
CA ALA A 152 4.91 10.47 -5.79
C ALA A 152 5.68 9.29 -6.41
N VAL A 153 5.69 8.14 -5.74
CA VAL A 153 6.34 6.91 -6.24
C VAL A 153 5.67 6.45 -7.54
N THR A 154 4.33 6.44 -7.58
CA THR A 154 3.59 6.03 -8.78
C THR A 154 3.91 6.94 -9.96
N LYS A 155 3.90 8.26 -9.76
CA LYS A 155 4.23 9.24 -10.83
C LYS A 155 5.66 9.08 -11.35
N ALA A 156 6.63 8.88 -10.45
CA ALA A 156 8.03 8.69 -10.85
C ALA A 156 8.24 7.41 -11.69
N LEU A 157 7.48 6.35 -11.42
CA LEU A 157 7.60 5.05 -12.10
C LEU A 157 6.62 4.87 -13.27
N LEU A 158 5.70 5.79 -13.49
CA LEU A 158 4.58 5.62 -14.43
C LEU A 158 5.04 5.35 -15.87
N SER A 159 6.02 6.10 -16.38
CA SER A 159 6.56 5.91 -17.73
C SER A 159 7.20 4.53 -17.92
N LEU A 160 7.84 4.00 -16.89
CA LEU A 160 8.44 2.66 -16.90
C LEU A 160 7.38 1.55 -16.89
N LEU A 161 6.27 1.77 -16.15
CA LEU A 161 5.11 0.87 -16.16
C LEU A 161 4.41 0.88 -17.54
N GLN A 162 4.29 2.05 -18.17
CA GLN A 162 3.73 2.19 -19.52
C GLN A 162 4.63 1.56 -20.60
N SER A 163 5.93 1.44 -20.34
CA SER A 163 6.87 0.77 -21.25
C SER A 163 6.77 -0.76 -21.17
N SER A 164 6.07 -1.29 -20.17
CA SER A 164 5.76 -2.72 -20.08
C SER A 164 4.61 -3.09 -21.01
N SER A 165 4.67 -4.27 -21.60
CA SER A 165 3.53 -4.83 -22.35
C SER A 165 2.32 -5.13 -21.48
N HIS A 166 2.51 -5.16 -20.14
CA HIS A 166 1.50 -5.47 -19.14
C HIS A 166 1.86 -4.86 -17.79
N GLY A 167 1.74 -3.52 -17.66
CA GLY A 167 2.01 -2.81 -16.42
C GLY A 167 0.89 -2.99 -15.38
N ARG A 168 1.27 -3.26 -14.13
CA ARG A 168 0.32 -3.47 -13.00
C ARG A 168 0.71 -2.63 -11.81
N ILE A 169 -0.28 -2.01 -11.18
CA ILE A 169 -0.12 -1.28 -9.91
C ILE A 169 -1.06 -1.90 -8.88
N VAL A 170 -0.50 -2.31 -7.76
CA VAL A 170 -1.23 -2.86 -6.62
C VAL A 170 -1.03 -1.94 -5.43
N ASN A 171 -2.09 -1.28 -4.99
CA ASN A 171 -2.07 -0.38 -3.84
C ASN A 171 -2.60 -1.13 -2.60
N ILE A 172 -1.75 -1.32 -1.58
CA ILE A 172 -2.17 -1.94 -0.32
C ILE A 172 -3.02 -0.94 0.46
N SER A 173 -4.32 -1.14 0.34
CA SER A 173 -5.34 -0.33 0.96
C SER A 173 -5.79 -0.93 2.32
N SER A 174 -6.98 -0.58 2.74
CA SER A 174 -7.60 -1.06 3.97
C SER A 174 -9.12 -1.01 3.86
N ARG A 175 -9.82 -1.86 4.61
CA ARG A 175 -11.27 -1.68 4.84
C ARG A 175 -11.61 -0.30 5.41
N TYR A 176 -10.65 0.32 6.12
CA TYR A 176 -10.80 1.67 6.66
C TYR A 176 -10.76 2.77 5.60
N GLY A 177 -10.34 2.48 4.37
CA GLY A 177 -10.43 3.40 3.23
C GLY A 177 -11.79 3.38 2.51
N LEU A 178 -12.79 2.63 3.00
CA LEU A 178 -14.12 2.59 2.40
C LEU A 178 -14.93 3.83 2.80
N LEU A 179 -15.74 4.34 1.86
CA LEU A 179 -16.46 5.60 2.01
C LEU A 179 -17.54 5.55 3.11
N ARG A 180 -18.01 4.38 3.50
CA ARG A 180 -18.95 4.20 4.61
C ARG A 180 -18.49 4.75 5.96
N PHE A 181 -17.19 5.00 6.14
CA PHE A 181 -16.64 5.60 7.36
C PHE A 181 -16.77 7.13 7.40
N PHE A 182 -17.06 7.78 6.30
CA PHE A 182 -17.37 9.21 6.27
C PHE A 182 -18.81 9.44 6.72
N SER A 183 -19.03 10.47 7.53
CA SER A 183 -20.40 10.84 7.95
C SER A 183 -21.05 11.82 6.98
N ALA A 184 -20.27 12.75 6.39
CA ALA A 184 -20.76 13.68 5.39
C ALA A 184 -21.03 12.98 4.05
N GLU A 185 -22.27 13.10 3.57
CA GLU A 185 -22.69 12.52 2.29
C GLU A 185 -21.98 13.20 1.10
N GLU A 186 -21.68 14.49 1.22
CA GLU A 186 -20.97 15.26 0.22
C GLU A 186 -19.58 14.66 -0.07
N PHE A 187 -18.82 14.29 0.97
CA PHE A 187 -17.52 13.63 0.77
C PHE A 187 -17.65 12.25 0.12
N LYS A 188 -18.68 11.47 0.49
CA LYS A 188 -18.90 10.16 -0.12
C LYS A 188 -19.22 10.31 -1.60
N GLN A 189 -20.11 11.22 -1.95
CA GLN A 189 -20.52 11.48 -3.33
C GLN A 189 -19.32 12.00 -4.14
N GLU A 190 -18.57 12.97 -3.61
CA GLU A 190 -17.42 13.54 -4.27
C GLU A 190 -16.33 12.48 -4.53
N LEU A 191 -15.93 11.72 -3.50
CA LEU A 191 -14.88 10.70 -3.61
C LEU A 191 -15.33 9.48 -4.45
N ASN A 192 -16.63 9.24 -4.58
CA ASN A 192 -17.14 8.17 -5.42
C ASN A 192 -17.32 8.58 -6.89
N ASN A 193 -17.46 9.85 -7.16
CA ASN A 193 -17.68 10.39 -8.51
C ASN A 193 -16.35 10.62 -9.26
N ILE A 194 -15.72 9.52 -9.67
CA ILE A 194 -14.41 9.54 -10.33
C ILE A 194 -14.42 10.29 -11.66
N ASP A 195 -15.58 10.47 -12.29
CA ASP A 195 -15.68 11.20 -13.55
C ASP A 195 -15.41 12.69 -13.38
N ASN A 196 -15.71 13.24 -12.21
CA ASN A 196 -15.53 14.65 -11.89
C ASN A 196 -14.45 14.92 -10.84
N LEU A 197 -13.85 13.86 -10.28
CA LEU A 197 -12.79 13.98 -9.27
C LEU A 197 -11.42 14.06 -9.96
N SER A 198 -10.63 15.07 -9.62
CA SER A 198 -9.26 15.22 -10.10
C SER A 198 -8.23 14.93 -9.01
N GLU A 199 -6.98 14.65 -9.39
CA GLU A 199 -5.86 14.54 -8.44
C GLU A 199 -5.67 15.83 -7.63
N GLN A 200 -5.80 17.00 -8.28
CA GLN A 200 -5.68 18.28 -7.58
C GLN A 200 -6.75 18.42 -6.49
N ARG A 201 -7.99 18.00 -6.80
CA ARG A 201 -9.08 18.05 -5.82
C ARG A 201 -8.83 17.12 -4.62
N LEU A 202 -8.20 15.95 -4.84
CA LEU A 202 -7.77 15.08 -3.74
C LEU A 202 -6.70 15.73 -2.87
N ASP A 203 -5.76 16.48 -3.48
CA ASP A 203 -4.74 17.24 -2.73
C ASP A 203 -5.40 18.35 -1.90
N ASP A 204 -6.35 19.11 -2.49
CA ASP A 204 -7.11 20.15 -1.77
C ASP A 204 -7.91 19.56 -0.59
N LEU A 205 -8.51 18.37 -0.78
CA LEU A 205 -9.21 17.65 0.30
C LEU A 205 -8.24 17.18 1.40
N SER A 206 -7.01 16.80 1.04
CA SER A 206 -5.98 16.44 2.01
C SER A 206 -5.58 17.64 2.87
N GLU A 207 -5.40 18.82 2.26
CA GLU A 207 -5.12 20.07 2.98
C GLU A 207 -6.32 20.48 3.87
N LEU A 208 -7.54 20.38 3.35
CA LEU A 208 -8.76 20.66 4.12
C LEU A 208 -8.88 19.74 5.34
N PHE A 209 -8.63 18.44 5.17
CA PHE A 209 -8.63 17.49 6.28
C PHE A 209 -7.62 17.89 7.36
N MET A 210 -6.38 18.24 6.98
CA MET A 210 -5.35 18.64 7.95
C MET A 210 -5.70 19.94 8.67
N LYS A 211 -6.32 20.89 7.97
CA LYS A 211 -6.85 22.11 8.59
C LYS A 211 -7.94 21.78 9.60
N ASP A 212 -8.95 20.99 9.21
CA ASP A 212 -10.06 20.61 10.07
C ASP A 212 -9.59 19.77 11.27
N PHE A 213 -8.55 18.95 11.08
CA PHE A 213 -7.89 18.19 12.16
C PHE A 213 -7.28 19.14 13.20
N LYS A 214 -6.51 20.12 12.74
CA LYS A 214 -5.86 21.13 13.60
C LYS A 214 -6.87 21.97 14.38
N ASP A 215 -8.00 22.31 13.73
CA ASP A 215 -9.06 23.15 14.28
C ASP A 215 -10.07 22.35 15.12
N GLY A 216 -9.89 21.02 15.29
CA GLY A 216 -10.80 20.15 16.05
C GLY A 216 -12.20 20.02 15.41
N GLN A 217 -12.31 20.16 14.09
CA GLN A 217 -13.57 20.21 13.35
C GLN A 217 -13.94 18.91 12.63
N LEU A 218 -13.16 17.83 12.79
CA LEU A 218 -13.34 16.60 12.00
C LEU A 218 -14.75 16.03 12.08
N GLU A 219 -15.28 15.84 13.28
CA GLU A 219 -16.62 15.27 13.50
C GLU A 219 -17.70 16.17 12.90
N ARG A 220 -17.64 17.49 13.18
CA ARG A 220 -18.62 18.46 12.68
C ARG A 220 -18.64 18.52 11.15
N ARG A 221 -17.48 18.31 10.49
CA ARG A 221 -17.34 18.34 9.04
C ARG A 221 -17.63 16.99 8.39
N GLY A 222 -17.86 15.95 9.19
CA GLY A 222 -18.21 14.62 8.72
C GLY A 222 -17.05 13.77 8.21
N TRP A 223 -15.83 14.10 8.62
CA TRP A 223 -14.66 13.24 8.43
C TRP A 223 -14.78 11.95 9.27
N PRO A 224 -14.09 10.86 8.89
CA PRO A 224 -14.18 9.59 9.61
C PRO A 224 -13.47 9.64 10.97
N THR A 225 -14.21 9.89 12.04
CA THR A 225 -13.69 9.97 13.42
C THR A 225 -14.01 8.75 14.26
N GLU A 226 -15.12 8.05 13.99
CA GLU A 226 -15.55 6.91 14.78
C GLU A 226 -14.45 5.84 14.94
N GLY A 227 -14.12 5.53 16.19
CA GLY A 227 -13.09 4.55 16.54
C GLY A 227 -11.65 4.97 16.20
N GLY A 228 -11.37 6.28 16.01
CA GLY A 228 -10.03 6.81 15.77
C GLY A 228 -9.46 6.47 14.38
N PHE A 229 -8.16 6.66 14.21
CA PHE A 229 -7.43 6.46 12.96
C PHE A 229 -7.94 7.32 11.81
N SER A 230 -8.34 8.58 12.11
CA SER A 230 -8.94 9.49 11.14
C SER A 230 -8.04 9.72 9.94
N ALA A 231 -6.77 10.06 10.16
CA ALA A 231 -5.80 10.28 9.10
C ALA A 231 -5.52 9.00 8.29
N TYR A 232 -5.46 7.85 8.97
CA TYR A 232 -5.29 6.57 8.26
C TYR A 232 -6.48 6.27 7.35
N LYS A 233 -7.71 6.44 7.83
CA LYS A 233 -8.93 6.24 7.04
C LYS A 233 -8.96 7.15 5.82
N VAL A 234 -8.73 8.44 6.03
CA VAL A 234 -8.68 9.43 4.96
C VAL A 234 -7.57 9.13 3.97
N SER A 235 -6.36 8.80 4.43
CA SER A 235 -5.24 8.46 3.55
C SER A 235 -5.54 7.25 2.65
N LYS A 236 -6.23 6.22 3.19
CA LYS A 236 -6.60 5.03 2.42
C LYS A 236 -7.80 5.29 1.49
N ALA A 237 -8.75 6.15 1.87
CA ALA A 237 -9.82 6.58 0.98
C ALA A 237 -9.28 7.39 -0.21
N PHE A 238 -8.34 8.31 0.04
CA PHE A 238 -7.70 9.08 -1.02
C PHE A 238 -6.82 8.20 -1.93
N MET A 239 -6.10 7.23 -1.38
CA MET A 239 -5.38 6.22 -2.17
C MET A 239 -6.34 5.43 -3.08
N ASN A 240 -7.52 5.02 -2.56
CA ASN A 240 -8.54 4.33 -3.34
C ASN A 240 -9.06 5.21 -4.48
N ALA A 241 -9.42 6.46 -4.20
CA ALA A 241 -9.90 7.40 -5.20
C ALA A 241 -8.82 7.69 -6.27
N TYR A 242 -7.58 7.96 -5.85
CA TYR A 242 -6.45 8.15 -6.75
C TYR A 242 -6.21 6.95 -7.67
N SER A 243 -6.30 5.74 -7.14
CA SER A 243 -6.14 4.50 -7.93
C SER A 243 -7.21 4.40 -9.02
N ARG A 244 -8.45 4.80 -8.73
CA ARG A 244 -9.55 4.80 -9.70
C ARG A 244 -9.39 5.89 -10.76
N ILE A 245 -8.88 7.08 -10.39
CA ILE A 245 -8.53 8.15 -11.34
C ILE A 245 -7.46 7.64 -12.30
N LEU A 246 -6.36 7.10 -11.76
CA LEU A 246 -5.27 6.55 -12.59
C LEU A 246 -5.74 5.43 -13.52
N ALA A 247 -6.60 4.53 -13.03
CA ALA A 247 -7.14 3.43 -13.83
C ALA A 247 -7.96 3.95 -15.04
N LYS A 248 -8.68 5.06 -14.86
CA LYS A 248 -9.42 5.73 -15.92
C LYS A 248 -8.48 6.43 -16.90
N GLU A 249 -7.46 7.13 -16.41
CA GLU A 249 -6.49 7.88 -17.24
C GLU A 249 -5.52 6.95 -17.99
N HIS A 250 -5.24 5.77 -17.43
CA HIS A 250 -4.28 4.80 -17.99
C HIS A 250 -4.91 3.42 -18.22
N PRO A 251 -5.86 3.28 -19.15
CA PRO A 251 -6.63 2.04 -19.35
C PRO A 251 -5.78 0.86 -19.85
N SER A 252 -4.54 1.09 -20.27
CA SER A 252 -3.58 0.04 -20.60
C SER A 252 -2.92 -0.62 -19.39
N LEU A 253 -3.02 0.00 -18.21
CA LEU A 253 -2.47 -0.52 -16.95
C LEU A 253 -3.56 -1.21 -16.12
N CYS A 254 -3.19 -2.27 -15.41
CA CYS A 254 -4.07 -2.90 -14.40
C CYS A 254 -3.78 -2.29 -13.04
N ILE A 255 -4.65 -1.40 -12.54
CA ILE A 255 -4.46 -0.64 -11.30
C ILE A 255 -5.55 -1.01 -10.30
N ASN A 256 -5.19 -1.63 -9.18
CA ASN A 256 -6.17 -2.11 -8.21
C ASN A 256 -5.72 -1.82 -6.77
N CYS A 257 -6.71 -1.74 -5.88
CA CYS A 257 -6.51 -1.64 -4.44
C CYS A 257 -6.80 -2.98 -3.77
N VAL A 258 -6.02 -3.32 -2.73
CA VAL A 258 -6.18 -4.56 -1.98
C VAL A 258 -6.20 -4.27 -0.48
N HIS A 259 -7.28 -4.64 0.20
CA HIS A 259 -7.29 -4.78 1.66
C HIS A 259 -6.76 -6.17 2.03
N PRO A 260 -5.61 -6.28 2.72
CA PRO A 260 -4.98 -7.57 3.00
C PRO A 260 -5.66 -8.38 4.12
N GLY A 261 -6.72 -7.84 4.76
CA GLY A 261 -7.27 -8.38 5.99
C GLY A 261 -6.62 -7.78 7.24
N PHE A 262 -6.93 -8.35 8.42
CA PHE A 262 -6.28 -8.00 9.69
C PHE A 262 -5.08 -8.92 9.90
N VAL A 263 -3.93 -8.49 9.41
CA VAL A 263 -2.70 -9.30 9.29
C VAL A 263 -1.80 -9.13 10.51
N GLN A 264 -1.16 -10.20 10.96
CA GLN A 264 -0.16 -10.22 12.05
C GLN A 264 1.12 -9.50 11.59
N THR A 265 1.23 -8.23 11.92
CA THR A 265 2.35 -7.34 11.58
C THR A 265 2.65 -6.42 12.76
N ASP A 266 3.74 -5.67 12.69
CA ASP A 266 4.04 -4.65 13.71
C ASP A 266 2.95 -3.58 13.81
N MET A 267 2.29 -3.23 12.70
CA MET A 267 1.19 -2.26 12.69
C MET A 267 -0.03 -2.74 13.48
N SER A 268 -0.25 -4.03 13.56
CA SER A 268 -1.33 -4.68 14.33
C SER A 268 -0.85 -5.26 15.68
N PHE A 269 0.38 -4.95 16.10
CA PHE A 269 1.01 -5.54 17.31
C PHE A 269 0.97 -7.07 17.34
N GLN A 270 1.05 -7.70 16.16
CA GLN A 270 0.99 -9.15 15.95
C GLN A 270 -0.34 -9.81 16.41
N VAL A 271 -1.41 -9.03 16.59
CA VAL A 271 -2.72 -9.55 17.04
C VAL A 271 -3.75 -9.69 15.90
N GLY A 272 -3.28 -9.69 14.66
CA GLY A 272 -4.12 -9.94 13.48
C GLY A 272 -4.69 -11.35 13.43
N ASP A 273 -5.73 -11.55 12.61
CA ASP A 273 -6.37 -12.85 12.39
C ASP A 273 -5.63 -13.70 11.34
N LEU A 274 -4.94 -13.02 10.41
CA LEU A 274 -4.27 -13.65 9.27
C LEU A 274 -2.76 -13.59 9.44
N THR A 275 -2.09 -14.63 8.98
CA THR A 275 -0.63 -14.62 8.81
C THR A 275 -0.23 -13.62 7.70
N VAL A 276 1.04 -13.23 7.65
CA VAL A 276 1.55 -12.38 6.54
C VAL A 276 1.42 -13.09 5.18
N GLU A 277 1.54 -14.41 5.17
CA GLU A 277 1.40 -15.23 3.96
C GLU A 277 -0.04 -15.18 3.41
N GLU A 278 -1.02 -15.33 4.28
CA GLU A 278 -2.43 -15.22 3.91
C GLU A 278 -2.79 -13.80 3.46
N GLY A 279 -2.30 -12.79 4.20
CA GLY A 279 -2.54 -11.38 3.88
C GLY A 279 -1.93 -10.95 2.54
N ALA A 280 -0.82 -11.56 2.13
CA ALA A 280 -0.16 -11.24 0.87
C ALA A 280 -0.87 -11.80 -0.37
N ARG A 281 -1.76 -12.80 -0.23
CA ARG A 281 -2.39 -13.50 -1.37
C ARG A 281 -3.11 -12.56 -2.34
N GLY A 282 -3.91 -11.63 -1.83
CA GLY A 282 -4.66 -10.70 -2.69
C GLY A 282 -3.73 -9.77 -3.48
N ALA A 283 -2.67 -9.27 -2.83
CA ALA A 283 -1.66 -8.45 -3.49
C ALA A 283 -0.90 -9.24 -4.57
N PHE A 284 -0.51 -10.47 -4.26
CA PHE A 284 0.13 -11.36 -5.21
C PHE A 284 -0.79 -11.68 -6.40
N MET A 285 -2.07 -12.01 -6.16
CA MET A 285 -3.05 -12.26 -7.24
C MET A 285 -3.14 -11.07 -8.21
N MET A 286 -3.22 -9.84 -7.69
CA MET A 286 -3.30 -8.64 -8.54
C MET A 286 -1.97 -8.33 -9.24
N ALA A 287 -0.84 -8.57 -8.58
CA ALA A 287 0.49 -8.43 -9.17
C ALA A 287 0.73 -9.42 -10.31
N MET A 288 0.14 -10.61 -10.24
CA MET A 288 0.24 -11.66 -11.26
C MET A 288 -1.02 -11.76 -12.17
N ALA A 289 -1.92 -10.76 -12.08
CA ALA A 289 -3.13 -10.76 -12.91
C ALA A 289 -2.78 -10.81 -14.40
N PRO A 290 -3.56 -11.51 -15.24
CA PRO A 290 -3.32 -11.61 -16.68
C PRO A 290 -3.57 -10.27 -17.38
N LYS A 291 -3.01 -10.11 -18.58
CA LYS A 291 -3.25 -8.94 -19.43
C LYS A 291 -4.75 -8.79 -19.72
N GLY A 292 -5.26 -7.56 -19.61
CA GLY A 292 -6.68 -7.27 -19.74
C GLY A 292 -7.52 -7.65 -18.52
N GLY A 293 -6.87 -7.94 -17.40
CA GLY A 293 -7.53 -8.15 -16.11
C GLY A 293 -8.23 -6.88 -15.59
N MET A 294 -8.88 -7.02 -14.43
CA MET A 294 -9.59 -5.92 -13.78
C MET A 294 -8.67 -4.72 -13.53
N THR A 295 -9.18 -3.51 -13.76
CA THR A 295 -8.56 -2.24 -13.38
C THR A 295 -9.57 -1.35 -12.69
N GLY A 296 -9.13 -0.49 -11.76
CA GLY A 296 -10.00 0.36 -10.94
C GLY A 296 -10.78 -0.39 -9.88
N GLY A 297 -10.39 -1.64 -9.56
CA GLY A 297 -11.08 -2.50 -8.59
C GLY A 297 -10.53 -2.40 -7.16
N TYR A 298 -11.34 -2.90 -6.22
CA TYR A 298 -10.95 -3.10 -4.82
C TYR A 298 -11.15 -4.57 -4.45
N LEU A 299 -10.13 -5.15 -3.82
CA LEU A 299 -10.21 -6.50 -3.24
C LEU A 299 -10.29 -6.42 -1.72
N ASN A 300 -11.23 -7.15 -1.17
CA ASN A 300 -11.27 -7.49 0.25
C ASN A 300 -10.62 -8.88 0.40
N CYS A 301 -9.38 -8.92 0.84
CA CYS A 301 -8.50 -10.09 0.80
C CYS A 301 -8.31 -10.58 -0.66
N THR A 302 -9.07 -11.55 -1.11
CA THR A 302 -8.97 -12.15 -2.45
C THR A 302 -10.24 -11.98 -3.30
N GLU A 303 -11.27 -11.32 -2.75
CA GLU A 303 -12.57 -11.15 -3.42
C GLU A 303 -12.81 -9.69 -3.80
N PHE A 304 -13.35 -9.46 -4.99
CA PHE A 304 -13.73 -8.11 -5.41
C PHE A 304 -14.90 -7.61 -4.56
N ALA A 305 -14.80 -6.34 -4.15
CA ALA A 305 -15.79 -5.67 -3.31
C ALA A 305 -15.95 -4.20 -3.75
N PRO A 306 -17.04 -3.52 -3.39
CA PRO A 306 -17.22 -2.10 -3.66
C PRO A 306 -16.32 -1.24 -2.77
N PHE A 307 -16.08 0.02 -3.21
CA PHE A 307 -15.39 1.05 -2.43
C PHE A 307 -16.31 1.75 -1.39
N VAL A 308 -17.57 1.47 -1.35
CA VAL A 308 -18.59 2.09 -0.49
C VAL A 308 -18.99 1.17 0.66
#